data_19f01dc78ccbe2fe2bf54f208ff9d5f2
#
_entry.id   19f01dc78ccbe2fe2bf54f208ff9d5f2
#
_cell.length_a   1.000
_cell.length_b   1.000
_cell.length_c   1.000
_cell.angle_alpha   90.00
_cell.angle_beta   90.00
_cell.angle_gamma   90.00
#
_symmetry.space_group_name_H-M   'P 1'
#
loop_
_entity.id
_entity.type
_entity.pdbx_description
1 polymer ?
#
loop_
_entity_poly.entity_id
_entity_poly.type
_entity_poly.pdbx_seq_one_letter_code
_entity_poly.pdbx_strand_id
1 'polypeptide(L)'
;MRRRRIAAYAAGHSCVDVYQGAVAALVPFLVSERAYGYAAASGIVLAASLLSSVVQPLFGALADRRTVPWLIPLSTAAAGLGIALVGADAGYAATVAAVALSGLGVAAYRPAAARLVRTAADGPGHTAMSWFALGGNIGFACAPLLVVGALSVSGPAGWWLLAAPAALGVVLNLPRPGRERAAGPRAAASPGAPGHEDRRAFMRLSLVAVVRSVAFIGLSTFIALYVRERGGGGTAGALALFALFAGSAGGTLLGARLAARRGRVATVRRAYAAAAPAVLGVVCLPLPLVYVCAALAAAALYVPFSLQVTLGQDYLPTRMGTASGVTLGLTVSVGGLASPFIGALADATSVRTALLPLTVLPLLAWALARRLPEPVPGA
;
A
#
# COMPACT_ATOMS: atom_id res chain seq x y z
N MET A 1 -23.46 -18.21 -9.46
CA MET A 1 -22.69 -18.52 -8.21
C MET A 1 -21.30 -17.91 -8.20
N ARG A 2 -20.57 -17.87 -9.29
CA ARG A 2 -19.17 -17.46 -9.44
C ARG A 2 -18.90 -15.96 -9.21
N ARG A 3 -19.66 -15.06 -9.86
CA ARG A 3 -19.53 -13.60 -9.66
C ARG A 3 -19.69 -13.22 -8.18
N ARG A 4 -20.60 -13.88 -7.46
CA ARG A 4 -20.78 -13.66 -6.01
C ARG A 4 -19.55 -14.06 -5.18
N ARG A 5 -18.77 -15.08 -5.62
CA ARG A 5 -17.53 -15.49 -4.91
C ARG A 5 -16.42 -14.47 -5.10
N ILE A 6 -16.20 -14.00 -6.33
CA ILE A 6 -15.20 -12.97 -6.63
C ILE A 6 -15.56 -11.69 -5.88
N ALA A 7 -16.84 -11.29 -5.87
CA ALA A 7 -17.31 -10.14 -5.11
C ALA A 7 -17.08 -10.30 -3.60
N ALA A 8 -17.31 -11.49 -3.02
CA ALA A 8 -17.03 -11.75 -1.61
C ALA A 8 -15.53 -11.65 -1.27
N TYR A 9 -14.66 -12.19 -2.13
CA TYR A 9 -13.21 -12.03 -1.94
C TYR A 9 -12.75 -10.58 -2.14
N ALA A 10 -13.33 -9.83 -3.07
CA ALA A 10 -13.05 -8.40 -3.25
C ALA A 10 -13.50 -7.59 -2.04
N ALA A 11 -14.70 -7.85 -1.51
CA ALA A 11 -15.20 -7.23 -0.29
C ALA A 11 -14.36 -7.60 0.94
N GLY A 12 -13.96 -8.88 1.07
CA GLY A 12 -13.04 -9.32 2.12
C GLY A 12 -11.68 -8.63 2.04
N HIS A 13 -11.14 -8.42 0.83
CA HIS A 13 -9.91 -7.67 0.62
C HIS A 13 -10.07 -6.20 1.00
N SER A 14 -11.22 -5.60 0.68
CA SER A 14 -11.55 -4.24 1.13
C SER A 14 -11.53 -4.14 2.66
N CYS A 15 -12.16 -5.10 3.36
CA CYS A 15 -12.16 -5.14 4.82
C CYS A 15 -10.76 -5.22 5.45
N VAL A 16 -9.83 -5.95 4.82
CA VAL A 16 -8.46 -6.08 5.32
C VAL A 16 -7.60 -4.87 4.97
N ASP A 17 -7.70 -4.35 3.76
CA ASP A 17 -6.88 -3.22 3.32
C ASP A 17 -7.29 -1.88 3.97
N VAL A 18 -8.47 -1.79 4.59
CA VAL A 18 -8.80 -0.72 5.54
C VAL A 18 -7.70 -0.58 6.60
N TYR A 19 -7.20 -1.68 7.15
CA TYR A 19 -6.19 -1.63 8.21
C TYR A 19 -4.82 -1.16 7.72
N GLN A 20 -4.49 -1.45 6.47
CA GLN A 20 -3.27 -0.89 5.85
C GLN A 20 -3.36 0.63 5.73
N GLY A 21 -4.50 1.17 5.34
CA GLY A 21 -4.71 2.63 5.24
C GLY A 21 -4.93 3.29 6.61
N ALA A 22 -5.48 2.56 7.58
CA ALA A 22 -5.76 3.06 8.92
C ALA A 22 -4.47 3.46 9.67
N VAL A 23 -3.36 2.76 9.47
CA VAL A 23 -2.09 3.07 10.15
C VAL A 23 -1.68 4.52 9.92
N ALA A 24 -1.71 5.00 8.68
CA ALA A 24 -1.39 6.39 8.37
C ALA A 24 -2.45 7.37 8.91
N ALA A 25 -3.72 6.96 8.90
CA ALA A 25 -4.83 7.77 9.42
C ALA A 25 -4.81 7.92 10.95
N LEU A 26 -4.18 6.99 11.68
CA LEU A 26 -4.01 7.05 13.12
C LEU A 26 -2.93 8.02 13.56
N VAL A 27 -1.96 8.35 12.71
CA VAL A 27 -0.82 9.22 13.07
C VAL A 27 -1.26 10.54 13.71
N PRO A 28 -2.25 11.29 13.19
CA PRO A 28 -2.71 12.52 13.83
C PRO A 28 -3.28 12.31 15.24
N PHE A 29 -3.97 11.18 15.47
CA PHE A 29 -4.52 10.85 16.80
C PHE A 29 -3.42 10.48 17.78
N LEU A 30 -2.41 9.72 17.36
CA LEU A 30 -1.27 9.35 18.17
C LEU A 30 -0.46 10.58 18.62
N VAL A 31 -0.31 11.56 17.72
CA VAL A 31 0.36 12.83 18.05
C VAL A 31 -0.49 13.67 18.98
N SER A 32 -1.81 13.84 18.72
CA SER A 32 -2.65 14.78 19.50
C SER A 32 -3.14 14.21 20.82
N GLU A 33 -3.47 12.91 20.88
CA GLU A 33 -4.10 12.29 22.06
C GLU A 33 -3.08 11.55 22.94
N ARG A 34 -2.00 11.03 22.34
CA ARG A 34 -0.95 10.29 23.05
C ARG A 34 0.33 11.09 23.26
N ALA A 35 0.38 12.34 22.78
CA ALA A 35 1.55 13.21 22.84
C ALA A 35 2.82 12.56 22.27
N TYR A 36 2.69 11.65 21.29
CA TYR A 36 3.86 11.10 20.61
C TYR A 36 4.48 12.15 19.69
N GLY A 37 5.82 12.29 19.72
CA GLY A 37 6.54 13.06 18.70
C GLY A 37 6.32 12.48 17.29
N TYR A 38 6.57 13.27 16.28
CA TYR A 38 6.37 12.86 14.88
C TYR A 38 7.26 11.67 14.50
N ALA A 39 8.51 11.62 15.04
CA ALA A 39 9.40 10.48 14.83
C ALA A 39 8.84 9.19 15.44
N ALA A 40 8.30 9.25 16.67
CA ALA A 40 7.70 8.08 17.31
C ALA A 40 6.44 7.61 16.58
N ALA A 41 5.53 8.51 16.20
CA ALA A 41 4.33 8.19 15.46
C ALA A 41 4.63 7.58 14.09
N SER A 42 5.64 8.11 13.37
CA SER A 42 6.08 7.55 12.10
C SER A 42 6.85 6.23 12.23
N GLY A 43 7.48 5.98 13.39
CA GLY A 43 8.05 4.68 13.75
C GLY A 43 7.00 3.56 13.82
N ILE A 44 5.77 3.88 14.21
CA ILE A 44 4.63 2.96 14.18
C ILE A 44 4.25 2.60 12.72
N VAL A 45 4.26 3.59 11.82
CA VAL A 45 4.04 3.36 10.37
C VAL A 45 5.15 2.46 9.79
N LEU A 46 6.40 2.69 10.21
CA LEU A 46 7.53 1.84 9.84
C LEU A 46 7.32 0.39 10.29
N ALA A 47 6.91 0.16 11.55
CA ALA A 47 6.68 -1.19 12.07
C ALA A 47 5.64 -1.96 11.24
N ALA A 48 4.51 -1.32 10.90
CA ALA A 48 3.50 -1.90 10.01
C ALA A 48 4.06 -2.22 8.61
N SER A 49 4.81 -1.29 8.02
CA SER A 49 5.36 -1.43 6.67
C SER A 49 6.41 -2.53 6.58
N LEU A 50 7.31 -2.61 7.56
CA LEU A 50 8.35 -3.64 7.61
C LEU A 50 7.74 -5.03 7.78
N LEU A 51 6.87 -5.21 8.78
CA LEU A 51 6.25 -6.51 9.01
C LEU A 51 5.43 -6.97 7.80
N SER A 52 4.61 -6.09 7.24
CA SER A 52 3.81 -6.45 6.07
C SER A 52 4.67 -6.84 4.86
N SER A 53 5.81 -6.20 4.66
CA SER A 53 6.66 -6.45 3.48
C SER A 53 7.60 -7.65 3.64
N VAL A 54 8.23 -7.79 4.84
CA VAL A 54 9.23 -8.84 5.08
C VAL A 54 8.58 -10.21 5.30
N VAL A 55 7.41 -10.23 5.95
CA VAL A 55 6.75 -11.48 6.31
C VAL A 55 5.81 -12.00 5.21
N GLN A 56 5.34 -11.14 4.31
CA GLN A 56 4.45 -11.52 3.21
C GLN A 56 4.98 -12.65 2.32
N PRO A 57 6.27 -12.71 1.91
CA PRO A 57 6.83 -13.84 1.16
C PRO A 57 6.78 -15.17 1.90
N LEU A 58 6.94 -15.15 3.24
CA LEU A 58 6.87 -16.36 4.07
C LEU A 58 5.45 -16.94 4.07
N PHE A 59 4.43 -16.09 4.22
CA PHE A 59 3.04 -16.51 4.09
C PHE A 59 2.68 -16.95 2.66
N GLY A 60 3.29 -16.34 1.65
CA GLY A 60 3.18 -16.78 0.27
C GLY A 60 3.68 -18.22 0.10
N ALA A 61 4.89 -18.49 0.57
CA ALA A 61 5.48 -19.84 0.53
C ALA A 61 4.67 -20.86 1.36
N LEU A 62 4.12 -20.45 2.50
CA LEU A 62 3.22 -21.30 3.31
C LEU A 62 1.93 -21.63 2.54
N ALA A 63 1.30 -20.60 1.95
CA ALA A 63 0.08 -20.77 1.17
C ALA A 63 0.29 -21.64 -0.09
N ASP A 64 1.49 -21.64 -0.67
CA ASP A 64 1.83 -22.50 -1.81
C ASP A 64 2.01 -23.97 -1.41
N ARG A 65 2.56 -24.21 -0.22
CA ARG A 65 2.86 -25.58 0.27
C ARG A 65 1.66 -26.26 0.93
N ARG A 66 0.79 -25.50 1.61
CA ARG A 66 -0.34 -26.02 2.39
C ARG A 66 -1.60 -25.22 2.13
N THR A 67 -2.74 -25.90 2.07
CA THR A 67 -4.05 -25.24 2.16
C THR A 67 -4.37 -25.03 3.63
N VAL A 68 -4.34 -23.78 4.10
CA VAL A 68 -4.69 -23.43 5.48
C VAL A 68 -6.00 -22.62 5.45
N PRO A 69 -7.17 -23.30 5.56
CA PRO A 69 -8.48 -22.65 5.38
C PRO A 69 -8.72 -21.50 6.36
N TRP A 70 -8.25 -21.67 7.58
CA TRP A 70 -8.40 -20.68 8.65
C TRP A 70 -7.41 -19.51 8.59
N LEU A 71 -6.44 -19.56 7.68
CA LEU A 71 -5.44 -18.47 7.56
C LEU A 71 -6.11 -17.14 7.22
N ILE A 72 -7.08 -17.14 6.31
CA ILE A 72 -7.78 -15.93 5.86
C ILE A 72 -8.63 -15.30 6.98
N PRO A 73 -9.57 -16.02 7.64
CA PRO A 73 -10.33 -15.42 8.72
C PRO A 73 -9.46 -15.03 9.93
N LEU A 74 -8.46 -15.83 10.30
CA LEU A 74 -7.55 -15.50 11.40
C LEU A 74 -6.70 -14.27 11.10
N SER A 75 -6.16 -14.17 9.88
CA SER A 75 -5.38 -13.00 9.47
C SER A 75 -6.23 -11.73 9.40
N THR A 76 -7.49 -11.85 8.96
CA THR A 76 -8.45 -10.74 8.96
C THR A 76 -8.78 -10.29 10.39
N ALA A 77 -9.03 -11.24 11.30
CA ALA A 77 -9.27 -10.96 12.72
C ALA A 77 -8.04 -10.29 13.38
N ALA A 78 -6.83 -10.81 13.11
CA ALA A 78 -5.58 -10.23 13.62
C ALA A 78 -5.37 -8.80 13.13
N ALA A 79 -5.69 -8.52 11.86
CA ALA A 79 -5.57 -7.17 11.29
C ALA A 79 -6.49 -6.18 12.02
N GLY A 80 -7.76 -6.53 12.26
CA GLY A 80 -8.72 -5.68 12.94
C GLY A 80 -8.45 -5.55 14.44
N LEU A 81 -8.15 -6.66 15.11
CA LEU A 81 -7.83 -6.66 16.54
C LEU A 81 -6.59 -5.82 16.82
N GLY A 82 -5.56 -5.90 15.95
CA GLY A 82 -4.36 -5.09 16.09
C GLY A 82 -4.66 -3.60 16.10
N ILE A 83 -5.49 -3.10 15.17
CA ILE A 83 -5.87 -1.69 15.16
C ILE A 83 -6.77 -1.32 16.35
N ALA A 84 -7.74 -2.18 16.73
CA ALA A 84 -8.60 -1.91 17.88
C ALA A 84 -7.82 -1.83 19.20
N LEU A 85 -6.81 -2.69 19.38
CA LEU A 85 -5.96 -2.71 20.57
C LEU A 85 -5.09 -1.46 20.75
N VAL A 86 -4.88 -0.66 19.69
CA VAL A 86 -4.24 0.67 19.81
C VAL A 86 -5.02 1.54 20.80
N GLY A 87 -6.33 1.35 20.90
CA GLY A 87 -7.20 2.07 21.84
C GLY A 87 -6.97 1.75 23.33
N ALA A 88 -6.29 0.66 23.66
CA ALA A 88 -6.08 0.24 25.06
C ALA A 88 -5.11 1.15 25.86
N ASP A 89 -4.38 2.05 25.17
CA ASP A 89 -3.46 3.03 25.78
C ASP A 89 -2.41 2.43 26.75
N ALA A 90 -1.86 1.29 26.36
CA ALA A 90 -0.87 0.59 27.17
C ALA A 90 0.59 1.02 26.88
N GLY A 91 0.78 2.25 26.36
CA GLY A 91 2.08 2.86 26.05
C GLY A 91 2.60 2.55 24.65
N TYR A 92 3.75 3.16 24.31
CA TYR A 92 4.33 3.12 22.95
C TYR A 92 4.64 1.70 22.47
N ALA A 93 5.29 0.88 23.28
CA ALA A 93 5.66 -0.49 22.90
C ALA A 93 4.42 -1.35 22.59
N ALA A 94 3.35 -1.21 23.39
CA ALA A 94 2.09 -1.90 23.15
C ALA A 94 1.40 -1.41 21.87
N THR A 95 1.43 -0.11 21.60
CA THR A 95 0.92 0.46 20.35
C THR A 95 1.68 -0.09 19.13
N VAL A 96 3.02 -0.14 19.19
CA VAL A 96 3.85 -0.74 18.13
C VAL A 96 3.49 -2.22 17.95
N ALA A 97 3.37 -2.99 19.03
CA ALA A 97 3.02 -4.41 18.97
C ALA A 97 1.62 -4.64 18.38
N ALA A 98 0.65 -3.80 18.75
CA ALA A 98 -0.72 -3.85 18.24
C ALA A 98 -0.77 -3.55 16.72
N VAL A 99 -0.09 -2.50 16.27
CA VAL A 99 0.00 -2.17 14.85
C VAL A 99 0.82 -3.23 14.08
N ALA A 100 1.86 -3.79 14.69
CA ALA A 100 2.63 -4.89 14.12
C ALA A 100 1.76 -6.15 13.94
N LEU A 101 0.90 -6.48 14.90
CA LEU A 101 -0.08 -7.56 14.77
C LEU A 101 -1.04 -7.32 13.59
N SER A 102 -1.51 -6.09 13.43
CA SER A 102 -2.33 -5.71 12.28
C SER A 102 -1.59 -5.91 10.96
N GLY A 103 -0.35 -5.42 10.86
CA GLY A 103 0.51 -5.58 9.69
C GLY A 103 0.77 -7.05 9.34
N LEU A 104 0.97 -7.90 10.35
CA LEU A 104 1.13 -9.35 10.19
C LEU A 104 -0.14 -9.99 9.62
N GLY A 105 -1.32 -9.58 10.12
CA GLY A 105 -2.61 -10.01 9.59
C GLY A 105 -2.75 -9.66 8.11
N VAL A 106 -2.48 -8.42 7.72
CA VAL A 106 -2.52 -7.97 6.32
C VAL A 106 -1.54 -8.77 5.45
N ALA A 107 -0.31 -9.02 5.95
CA ALA A 107 0.71 -9.79 5.24
C ALA A 107 0.28 -11.23 4.97
N ALA A 108 -0.37 -11.88 5.92
CA ALA A 108 -0.84 -13.25 5.80
C ALA A 108 -2.05 -13.39 4.87
N TYR A 109 -2.95 -12.40 4.89
CA TYR A 109 -4.19 -12.42 4.10
C TYR A 109 -3.93 -12.40 2.59
N ARG A 110 -3.11 -11.46 2.13
CA ARG A 110 -2.99 -11.13 0.70
C ARG A 110 -2.57 -12.32 -0.18
N PRO A 111 -1.49 -13.07 0.11
CA PRO A 111 -1.10 -14.20 -0.74
C PRO A 111 -2.10 -15.34 -0.70
N ALA A 112 -2.68 -15.63 0.48
CA ALA A 112 -3.68 -16.67 0.65
C ALA A 112 -4.97 -16.37 -0.12
N ALA A 113 -5.50 -15.15 -0.01
CA ALA A 113 -6.70 -14.72 -0.70
C ALA A 113 -6.49 -14.62 -2.22
N ALA A 114 -5.35 -14.07 -2.68
CA ALA A 114 -5.01 -14.01 -4.09
C ALA A 114 -4.94 -15.39 -4.74
N ARG A 115 -4.46 -16.40 -4.02
CA ARG A 115 -4.49 -17.80 -4.48
C ARG A 115 -5.92 -18.32 -4.67
N LEU A 116 -6.80 -18.11 -3.68
CA LEU A 116 -8.20 -18.54 -3.78
C LEU A 116 -8.95 -17.83 -4.92
N VAL A 117 -8.70 -16.55 -5.14
CA VAL A 117 -9.28 -15.80 -6.26
C VAL A 117 -8.84 -16.40 -7.60
N ARG A 118 -7.55 -16.71 -7.76
CA ARG A 118 -7.03 -17.32 -8.99
C ARG A 118 -7.63 -18.70 -9.25
N THR A 119 -7.76 -19.53 -8.21
CA THR A 119 -8.36 -20.87 -8.34
C THR A 119 -9.86 -20.83 -8.55
N ALA A 120 -10.55 -19.78 -8.08
CA ALA A 120 -11.98 -19.58 -8.30
C ALA A 120 -12.31 -19.03 -9.70
N ALA A 121 -11.32 -18.57 -10.45
CA ALA A 121 -11.49 -18.00 -11.78
C ALA A 121 -11.45 -19.10 -12.84
N ASP A 122 -12.60 -19.34 -13.59
CA ASP A 122 -12.62 -20.18 -14.79
C ASP A 122 -12.50 -19.29 -16.01
N GLY A 123 -11.36 -19.05 -16.51
CA GLY A 123 -11.10 -18.13 -17.62
C GLY A 123 -9.86 -17.29 -17.34
N PRO A 124 -9.57 -16.26 -18.13
CA PRO A 124 -8.39 -15.43 -17.91
C PRO A 124 -8.44 -14.88 -16.48
N GLY A 125 -7.58 -15.36 -15.61
CA GLY A 125 -7.51 -15.01 -14.19
C GLY A 125 -7.33 -13.50 -13.93
N HIS A 126 -7.00 -12.72 -14.98
CA HIS A 126 -6.82 -11.28 -14.93
C HIS A 126 -8.06 -10.51 -14.44
N THR A 127 -9.27 -10.89 -14.88
CA THR A 127 -10.50 -10.17 -14.50
C THR A 127 -10.82 -10.37 -13.02
N ALA A 128 -10.70 -11.59 -12.50
CA ALA A 128 -10.95 -11.87 -11.09
C ALA A 128 -9.93 -11.15 -10.19
N MET A 129 -8.66 -11.16 -10.59
CA MET A 129 -7.60 -10.43 -9.86
C MET A 129 -7.78 -8.92 -9.92
N SER A 130 -8.31 -8.37 -11.02
CA SER A 130 -8.60 -6.94 -11.10
C SER A 130 -9.72 -6.53 -10.13
N TRP A 131 -10.79 -7.32 -10.02
CA TRP A 131 -11.83 -7.09 -9.01
C TRP A 131 -11.32 -7.22 -7.59
N PHE A 132 -10.46 -8.20 -7.33
CA PHE A 132 -9.82 -8.38 -6.03
C PHE A 132 -8.94 -7.17 -5.67
N ALA A 133 -8.10 -6.71 -6.60
CA ALA A 133 -7.26 -5.53 -6.39
C ALA A 133 -8.10 -4.24 -6.21
N LEU A 134 -9.20 -4.10 -6.96
CA LEU A 134 -10.12 -2.97 -6.78
C LEU A 134 -10.72 -2.94 -5.37
N GLY A 135 -11.13 -4.11 -4.84
CA GLY A 135 -11.60 -4.23 -3.46
C GLY A 135 -10.57 -3.71 -2.46
N GLY A 136 -9.33 -4.16 -2.55
CA GLY A 136 -8.24 -3.68 -1.68
C GLY A 136 -8.03 -2.16 -1.77
N ASN A 137 -7.98 -1.62 -3.00
CA ASN A 137 -7.82 -0.18 -3.21
C ASN A 137 -8.97 0.65 -2.60
N ILE A 138 -10.21 0.16 -2.67
CA ILE A 138 -11.37 0.81 -2.05
C ILE A 138 -11.20 0.82 -0.53
N GLY A 139 -10.89 -0.33 0.08
CA GLY A 139 -10.67 -0.42 1.53
C GLY A 139 -9.57 0.51 2.01
N PHE A 140 -8.44 0.48 1.32
CA PHE A 140 -7.29 1.35 1.61
C PHE A 140 -7.66 2.84 1.53
N ALA A 141 -8.38 3.25 0.49
CA ALA A 141 -8.79 4.63 0.30
C ALA A 141 -9.82 5.10 1.35
N CYS A 142 -10.79 4.25 1.71
CA CYS A 142 -11.83 4.60 2.68
C CYS A 142 -11.33 4.61 4.13
N ALA A 143 -10.18 4.01 4.42
CA ALA A 143 -9.66 3.87 5.77
C ALA A 143 -9.59 5.18 6.57
N PRO A 144 -9.07 6.31 6.05
CA PRO A 144 -8.99 7.55 6.80
C PRO A 144 -10.35 8.08 7.25
N LEU A 145 -11.36 7.94 6.39
CA LEU A 145 -12.73 8.38 6.71
C LEU A 145 -13.37 7.50 7.78
N LEU A 146 -13.13 6.18 7.70
CA LEU A 146 -13.60 5.23 8.71
C LEU A 146 -12.93 5.47 10.07
N VAL A 147 -11.63 5.72 10.10
CA VAL A 147 -10.89 6.01 11.34
C VAL A 147 -11.42 7.29 11.99
N VAL A 148 -11.50 8.39 11.24
CA VAL A 148 -12.01 9.66 11.77
C VAL A 148 -13.48 9.51 12.20
N GLY A 149 -14.33 8.89 11.37
CA GLY A 149 -15.73 8.66 11.72
C GLY A 149 -15.89 7.86 13.01
N ALA A 150 -15.18 6.76 13.17
CA ALA A 150 -15.24 5.93 14.37
C ALA A 150 -14.79 6.69 15.63
N LEU A 151 -13.66 7.38 15.56
CA LEU A 151 -13.09 8.05 16.72
C LEU A 151 -13.83 9.36 17.08
N SER A 152 -14.38 10.10 16.10
CA SER A 152 -15.11 11.34 16.36
C SER A 152 -16.51 11.12 16.93
N VAL A 153 -17.19 10.03 16.55
CA VAL A 153 -18.57 9.75 16.99
C VAL A 153 -18.61 9.07 18.37
N SER A 154 -17.67 8.16 18.62
CA SER A 154 -17.73 7.25 19.77
C SER A 154 -16.62 7.47 20.81
N GLY A 155 -15.77 8.48 20.64
CA GLY A 155 -14.64 8.72 21.55
C GLY A 155 -13.79 7.46 21.79
N PRO A 156 -13.46 7.11 23.05
CA PRO A 156 -12.64 5.93 23.35
C PRO A 156 -13.26 4.59 22.88
N ALA A 157 -14.60 4.47 22.83
CA ALA A 157 -15.28 3.28 22.30
C ALA A 157 -15.11 3.14 20.77
N GLY A 158 -14.80 4.23 20.08
CA GLY A 158 -14.57 4.25 18.63
C GLY A 158 -13.43 3.33 18.17
N TRP A 159 -12.45 3.08 19.03
CA TRP A 159 -11.37 2.15 18.73
C TRP A 159 -11.89 0.73 18.47
N TRP A 160 -12.89 0.29 19.23
CA TRP A 160 -13.52 -1.03 19.03
C TRP A 160 -14.39 -1.08 17.77
N LEU A 161 -14.97 0.05 17.35
CA LEU A 161 -15.69 0.14 16.07
C LEU A 161 -14.77 -0.12 14.89
N LEU A 162 -13.47 0.16 15.01
CA LEU A 162 -12.49 -0.16 13.99
C LEU A 162 -12.30 -1.68 13.80
N ALA A 163 -12.79 -2.53 14.69
CA ALA A 163 -12.84 -3.98 14.48
C ALA A 163 -13.99 -4.42 13.55
N ALA A 164 -15.00 -3.58 13.32
CA ALA A 164 -16.17 -3.95 12.53
C ALA A 164 -15.85 -4.41 11.09
N PRO A 165 -14.96 -3.75 10.32
CA PRO A 165 -14.56 -4.25 9.01
C PRO A 165 -13.95 -5.66 9.09
N ALA A 166 -13.15 -5.97 10.13
CA ALA A 166 -12.59 -7.30 10.30
C ALA A 166 -13.67 -8.34 10.62
N ALA A 167 -14.61 -8.02 11.48
CA ALA A 167 -15.73 -8.91 11.77
C ALA A 167 -16.51 -9.27 10.51
N LEU A 168 -16.84 -8.25 9.68
CA LEU A 168 -17.46 -8.46 8.38
C LEU A 168 -16.57 -9.31 7.45
N GLY A 169 -15.28 -8.99 7.36
CA GLY A 169 -14.32 -9.72 6.53
C GLY A 169 -14.16 -11.17 6.95
N VAL A 170 -14.14 -11.46 8.27
CA VAL A 170 -14.14 -12.84 8.80
C VAL A 170 -15.39 -13.60 8.34
N VAL A 171 -16.58 -13.03 8.51
CA VAL A 171 -17.84 -13.65 8.11
C VAL A 171 -17.88 -13.94 6.60
N LEU A 172 -17.42 -12.99 5.78
CA LEU A 172 -17.38 -13.14 4.31
C LEU A 172 -16.44 -14.26 3.87
N ASN A 173 -15.35 -14.48 4.61
CA ASN A 173 -14.27 -15.40 4.26
C ASN A 173 -14.24 -16.69 5.11
N LEU A 174 -15.28 -16.96 5.92
CA LEU A 174 -15.37 -18.23 6.67
C LEU A 174 -15.25 -19.45 5.74
N PRO A 175 -14.44 -20.46 6.13
CA PRO A 175 -14.33 -21.69 5.39
C PRO A 175 -15.70 -22.37 5.23
N ARG A 176 -16.06 -22.75 4.02
CA ARG A 176 -17.31 -23.47 3.76
C ARG A 176 -16.98 -24.92 3.40
N PRO A 177 -17.60 -25.90 4.09
CA PRO A 177 -17.36 -27.31 3.80
C PRO A 177 -17.52 -27.65 2.31
N GLY A 178 -16.60 -28.41 1.73
CA GLY A 178 -16.61 -28.82 0.33
C GLY A 178 -15.99 -27.86 -0.69
N ARG A 179 -15.57 -26.66 -0.27
CA ARG A 179 -15.08 -25.61 -1.18
C ARG A 179 -13.58 -25.62 -1.48
N GLU A 180 -12.79 -26.27 -0.65
CA GLU A 180 -11.32 -26.11 -0.62
C GLU A 180 -10.54 -27.26 -1.25
N ARG A 181 -11.20 -28.38 -1.59
CA ARG A 181 -10.53 -29.57 -2.17
C ARG A 181 -10.04 -29.40 -3.61
N ALA A 182 -10.40 -28.33 -4.29
CA ALA A 182 -10.07 -28.13 -5.71
C ALA A 182 -8.72 -27.41 -5.99
N ALA A 183 -8.02 -26.97 -4.95
CA ALA A 183 -6.74 -26.27 -5.12
C ALA A 183 -5.57 -27.22 -4.84
N GLY A 184 -5.35 -28.17 -5.75
CA GLY A 184 -4.12 -28.98 -5.75
C GLY A 184 -2.85 -28.10 -5.88
N PRO A 185 -1.68 -28.60 -5.50
CA PRO A 185 -0.41 -27.92 -5.69
C PRO A 185 -0.25 -27.60 -7.17
N ARG A 186 -0.30 -26.34 -7.55
CA ARG A 186 0.02 -25.95 -8.92
C ARG A 186 1.52 -25.76 -9.02
N ALA A 187 2.09 -26.34 -10.05
CA ALA A 187 3.51 -26.27 -10.38
C ALA A 187 4.07 -24.86 -10.12
N ALA A 188 5.26 -24.83 -9.51
CA ALA A 188 6.08 -23.65 -9.40
C ALA A 188 6.07 -22.91 -10.74
N ALA A 189 6.02 -21.57 -10.68
CA ALA A 189 6.12 -20.75 -11.88
C ALA A 189 7.22 -21.31 -12.77
N SER A 190 6.88 -21.55 -14.06
CA SER A 190 7.85 -22.08 -15.04
C SER A 190 9.15 -21.31 -14.90
N PRO A 191 10.32 -21.99 -14.98
CA PRO A 191 11.60 -21.30 -15.07
C PRO A 191 11.48 -20.23 -16.15
N GLY A 192 11.86 -18.98 -15.82
CA GLY A 192 11.78 -17.88 -16.78
C GLY A 192 12.45 -18.26 -18.09
N ALA A 193 11.90 -17.78 -19.19
CA ALA A 193 12.49 -18.01 -20.51
C ALA A 193 13.99 -17.62 -20.51
N PRO A 194 14.85 -18.36 -21.22
CA PRO A 194 16.22 -17.95 -21.39
C PRO A 194 16.27 -16.56 -22.01
N GLY A 195 16.81 -15.59 -21.28
CA GLY A 195 16.90 -14.19 -21.69
C GLY A 195 18.11 -13.53 -21.07
N HIS A 196 18.59 -12.46 -21.69
CA HIS A 196 19.71 -11.70 -21.17
C HIS A 196 19.29 -10.86 -19.96
N GLU A 197 19.98 -11.02 -18.81
CA GLU A 197 19.74 -10.23 -17.60
C GLU A 197 20.38 -8.83 -17.75
N ASP A 198 19.56 -7.79 -17.72
CA ASP A 198 20.04 -6.41 -17.59
C ASP A 198 19.97 -5.96 -16.12
N ARG A 199 20.96 -6.38 -15.36
CA ARG A 199 21.09 -6.04 -13.93
C ARG A 199 21.22 -4.53 -13.69
N ARG A 200 21.84 -3.79 -14.65
CA ARG A 200 22.01 -2.33 -14.52
C ARG A 200 20.69 -1.61 -14.67
N ALA A 201 19.87 -2.00 -15.64
CA ALA A 201 18.51 -1.47 -15.78
C ALA A 201 17.64 -1.83 -14.57
N PHE A 202 17.74 -3.07 -14.07
CA PHE A 202 17.02 -3.52 -12.88
C PHE A 202 17.41 -2.72 -11.62
N MET A 203 18.70 -2.50 -11.37
CA MET A 203 19.16 -1.68 -10.23
C MET A 203 18.65 -0.23 -10.32
N ARG A 204 18.68 0.37 -11.51
CA ARG A 204 18.11 1.71 -11.73
C ARG A 204 16.62 1.73 -11.49
N LEU A 205 15.88 0.74 -11.99
CA LEU A 205 14.44 0.60 -11.77
C LEU A 205 14.12 0.45 -10.27
N SER A 206 14.88 -0.36 -9.55
CA SER A 206 14.73 -0.54 -8.11
C SER A 206 14.95 0.76 -7.35
N LEU A 207 15.97 1.56 -7.74
CA LEU A 207 16.20 2.87 -7.14
C LEU A 207 15.06 3.85 -7.43
N VAL A 208 14.53 3.86 -8.67
CA VAL A 208 13.32 4.63 -9.03
C VAL A 208 12.13 4.24 -8.14
N ALA A 209 11.92 2.95 -7.91
CA ALA A 209 10.83 2.45 -7.08
C ALA A 209 11.03 2.80 -5.59
N VAL A 210 12.26 2.78 -5.07
CA VAL A 210 12.61 3.25 -3.72
C VAL A 210 12.28 4.72 -3.56
N VAL A 211 12.77 5.57 -4.47
CA VAL A 211 12.52 7.03 -4.43
C VAL A 211 11.02 7.34 -4.45
N ARG A 212 10.26 6.65 -5.30
CA ARG A 212 8.79 6.73 -5.32
C ARG A 212 8.18 6.34 -3.97
N SER A 213 8.65 5.26 -3.38
CA SER A 213 8.11 4.75 -2.12
C SER A 213 8.35 5.72 -0.97
N VAL A 214 9.55 6.31 -0.88
CA VAL A 214 9.85 7.36 0.11
C VAL A 214 8.92 8.55 -0.04
N ALA A 215 8.71 9.04 -1.28
CA ALA A 215 7.81 10.16 -1.54
C ALA A 215 6.36 9.84 -1.12
N PHE A 216 5.84 8.66 -1.51
CA PHE A 216 4.46 8.30 -1.20
C PHE A 216 4.23 8.02 0.28
N ILE A 217 5.11 7.24 0.93
CA ILE A 217 4.98 6.91 2.36
C ILE A 217 5.17 8.18 3.21
N GLY A 218 6.12 9.04 2.86
CA GLY A 218 6.29 10.34 3.51
C GLY A 218 5.03 11.20 3.40
N LEU A 219 4.47 11.36 2.20
CA LEU A 219 3.21 12.10 2.03
C LEU A 219 2.07 11.45 2.82
N SER A 220 1.88 10.14 2.73
CA SER A 220 0.76 9.46 3.41
C SER A 220 0.86 9.52 4.93
N THR A 221 2.07 9.53 5.48
CA THR A 221 2.29 9.63 6.93
C THR A 221 1.99 11.03 7.46
N PHE A 222 2.36 12.07 6.70
CA PHE A 222 2.37 13.43 7.23
C PHE A 222 1.30 14.37 6.65
N ILE A 223 0.61 14.03 5.55
CA ILE A 223 -0.34 14.94 4.90
C ILE A 223 -1.51 15.33 5.82
N ALA A 224 -2.02 14.40 6.63
CA ALA A 224 -3.11 14.67 7.55
C ALA A 224 -2.67 15.61 8.69
N LEU A 225 -1.45 15.44 9.21
CA LEU A 225 -0.84 16.35 10.17
C LEU A 225 -0.60 17.74 9.56
N TYR A 226 -0.06 17.78 8.35
CA TYR A 226 0.18 19.01 7.60
C TYR A 226 -1.09 19.85 7.41
N VAL A 227 -2.21 19.18 7.05
CA VAL A 227 -3.52 19.85 6.93
C VAL A 227 -3.99 20.39 8.29
N ARG A 228 -3.76 19.64 9.37
CA ARG A 228 -4.11 20.09 10.73
C ARG A 228 -3.29 21.28 11.19
N GLU A 229 -1.97 21.30 10.98
CA GLU A 229 -1.11 22.47 11.29
C GLU A 229 -1.53 23.75 10.55
N ARG A 230 -2.17 23.59 9.37
CA ARG A 230 -2.70 24.70 8.58
C ARG A 230 -4.12 25.13 8.94
N GLY A 231 -4.64 24.69 10.10
CA GLY A 231 -5.96 25.04 10.60
C GLY A 231 -7.08 24.14 10.11
N GLY A 232 -6.78 23.04 9.40
CA GLY A 232 -7.75 22.01 9.06
C GLY A 232 -8.07 21.12 10.26
N GLY A 233 -9.34 20.76 10.46
CA GLY A 233 -9.74 19.78 11.48
C GLY A 233 -9.37 18.34 11.12
N GLY A 234 -9.70 17.40 12.01
CA GLY A 234 -9.45 15.96 11.80
C GLY A 234 -10.08 15.42 10.51
N THR A 235 -11.30 15.81 10.20
CA THR A 235 -11.99 15.45 8.96
C THR A 235 -11.28 15.98 7.73
N ALA A 236 -10.75 17.21 7.76
CA ALA A 236 -9.99 17.79 6.66
C ALA A 236 -8.69 16.99 6.39
N GLY A 237 -7.97 16.58 7.44
CA GLY A 237 -6.80 15.72 7.32
C GLY A 237 -7.14 14.34 6.73
N ALA A 238 -8.25 13.73 7.18
CA ALA A 238 -8.73 12.46 6.65
C ALA A 238 -9.13 12.56 5.18
N LEU A 239 -9.78 13.66 4.76
CA LEU A 239 -10.12 13.92 3.35
C LEU A 239 -8.86 14.06 2.49
N ALA A 240 -7.80 14.71 2.99
CA ALA A 240 -6.54 14.82 2.25
C ALA A 240 -5.88 13.44 2.05
N LEU A 241 -5.90 12.61 3.08
CA LEU A 241 -5.37 11.25 3.01
C LEU A 241 -6.24 10.35 2.11
N PHE A 242 -7.56 10.49 2.18
CA PHE A 242 -8.49 9.83 1.26
C PHE A 242 -8.20 10.23 -0.19
N ALA A 243 -8.04 11.52 -0.48
CA ALA A 243 -7.72 12.01 -1.82
C ALA A 243 -6.40 11.43 -2.33
N LEU A 244 -5.37 11.35 -1.47
CA LEU A 244 -4.09 10.73 -1.78
C LEU A 244 -4.27 9.24 -2.15
N PHE A 245 -4.98 8.47 -1.33
CA PHE A 245 -5.17 7.04 -1.56
C PHE A 245 -6.09 6.75 -2.75
N ALA A 246 -7.16 7.50 -2.94
CA ALA A 246 -8.02 7.42 -4.12
C ALA A 246 -7.25 7.75 -5.40
N GLY A 247 -6.39 8.77 -5.34
CA GLY A 247 -5.47 9.12 -6.42
C GLY A 247 -4.53 7.96 -6.77
N SER A 248 -3.95 7.30 -5.77
CA SER A 248 -3.05 6.15 -6.00
C SER A 248 -3.76 4.98 -6.68
N ALA A 249 -5.00 4.68 -6.25
CA ALA A 249 -5.84 3.67 -6.88
C ALA A 249 -6.14 4.02 -8.35
N GLY A 250 -6.55 5.27 -8.62
CA GLY A 250 -6.78 5.78 -9.97
C GLY A 250 -5.51 5.72 -10.85
N GLY A 251 -4.36 6.10 -10.29
CA GLY A 251 -3.07 6.03 -10.97
C GLY A 251 -2.69 4.61 -11.40
N THR A 252 -2.88 3.65 -10.50
CA THR A 252 -2.63 2.23 -10.80
C THR A 252 -3.48 1.73 -11.97
N LEU A 253 -4.76 2.09 -12.01
CA LEU A 253 -5.69 1.73 -13.10
C LEU A 253 -5.32 2.41 -14.43
N LEU A 254 -4.88 3.68 -14.37
CA LEU A 254 -4.47 4.44 -15.54
C LEU A 254 -3.16 3.94 -16.14
N GLY A 255 -2.25 3.40 -15.31
CA GLY A 255 -0.92 2.98 -15.72
C GLY A 255 -0.90 2.01 -16.89
N ALA A 256 -1.70 0.95 -16.80
CA ALA A 256 -1.80 -0.05 -17.87
C ALA A 256 -2.35 0.54 -19.19
N ARG A 257 -3.36 1.43 -19.10
CA ARG A 257 -3.97 2.07 -20.27
C ARG A 257 -2.99 3.03 -20.97
N LEU A 258 -2.23 3.79 -20.19
CA LEU A 258 -1.23 4.72 -20.71
C LEU A 258 -0.05 3.98 -21.34
N ALA A 259 0.39 2.90 -20.72
CA ALA A 259 1.49 2.07 -21.22
C ALA A 259 1.15 1.38 -22.56
N ALA A 260 -0.10 0.93 -22.73
CA ALA A 260 -0.57 0.36 -23.98
C ALA A 260 -0.51 1.35 -25.16
N ARG A 261 -0.62 2.66 -24.89
CA ARG A 261 -0.61 3.70 -25.93
C ARG A 261 0.76 4.31 -26.19
N ARG A 262 1.66 4.32 -25.20
CA ARG A 262 2.87 5.14 -25.23
C ARG A 262 4.15 4.38 -24.88
N GLY A 263 4.07 3.08 -24.62
CA GLY A 263 5.16 2.28 -24.07
C GLY A 263 5.29 2.43 -22.55
N ARG A 264 5.91 1.44 -21.92
CA ARG A 264 5.99 1.35 -20.45
C ARG A 264 6.98 2.39 -19.87
N VAL A 265 8.19 2.45 -20.40
CA VAL A 265 9.23 3.37 -19.92
C VAL A 265 8.86 4.83 -20.17
N ALA A 266 8.27 5.13 -21.34
CA ALA A 266 7.79 6.49 -21.65
C ALA A 266 6.67 6.93 -20.68
N THR A 267 5.77 6.02 -20.31
CA THR A 267 4.72 6.26 -19.32
C THR A 267 5.31 6.52 -17.93
N VAL A 268 6.28 5.72 -17.49
CA VAL A 268 7.00 5.91 -16.21
C VAL A 268 7.65 7.29 -16.15
N ARG A 269 8.36 7.71 -17.20
CA ARG A 269 9.02 9.02 -17.27
C ARG A 269 8.03 10.18 -17.16
N ARG A 270 6.95 10.14 -17.93
CA ARG A 270 5.92 11.21 -17.93
C ARG A 270 5.18 11.28 -16.61
N ALA A 271 4.91 10.14 -15.98
CA ALA A 271 4.25 10.08 -14.70
C ALA A 271 5.08 10.77 -13.61
N TYR A 272 6.39 10.52 -13.52
CA TYR A 272 7.24 11.22 -12.56
C TYR A 272 7.44 12.70 -12.88
N ALA A 273 7.51 13.09 -14.15
CA ALA A 273 7.52 14.49 -14.54
C ALA A 273 6.24 15.22 -14.06
N ALA A 274 5.07 14.57 -14.19
CA ALA A 274 3.80 15.11 -13.70
C ALA A 274 3.69 15.08 -12.16
N ALA A 275 4.33 14.12 -11.47
CA ALA A 275 4.31 14.04 -10.03
C ALA A 275 5.05 15.21 -9.36
N ALA A 276 6.10 15.74 -9.97
CA ALA A 276 6.91 16.81 -9.39
C ALA A 276 6.11 18.09 -9.08
N PRO A 277 5.41 18.72 -10.03
CA PRO A 277 4.61 19.90 -9.72
C PRO A 277 3.44 19.58 -8.78
N ALA A 278 2.87 18.36 -8.82
CA ALA A 278 1.79 17.97 -7.95
C ALA A 278 2.26 17.84 -6.48
N VAL A 279 3.42 17.21 -6.22
CA VAL A 279 4.00 17.12 -4.87
C VAL A 279 4.40 18.51 -4.37
N LEU A 280 4.99 19.35 -5.21
CA LEU A 280 5.29 20.74 -4.88
C LEU A 280 4.00 21.50 -4.51
N GLY A 281 2.92 21.31 -5.25
CA GLY A 281 1.62 21.91 -4.99
C GLY A 281 1.04 21.52 -3.63
N VAL A 282 1.24 20.27 -3.18
CA VAL A 282 0.83 19.85 -1.82
C VAL A 282 1.46 20.74 -0.75
N VAL A 283 2.74 21.07 -0.90
CA VAL A 283 3.49 21.81 0.13
C VAL A 283 3.31 23.34 0.03
N CYS A 284 3.11 23.87 -1.18
CA CYS A 284 3.16 25.31 -1.44
C CYS A 284 1.79 25.97 -1.61
N LEU A 285 0.76 25.24 -2.05
CA LEU A 285 -0.54 25.82 -2.37
C LEU A 285 -1.49 25.93 -1.16
N PRO A 286 -2.52 26.79 -1.23
CA PRO A 286 -3.53 26.91 -0.17
C PRO A 286 -4.33 25.60 0.01
N LEU A 287 -4.90 25.44 1.23
CA LEU A 287 -5.56 24.18 1.66
C LEU A 287 -6.55 23.58 0.64
N PRO A 288 -7.44 24.35 0.00
CA PRO A 288 -8.36 23.74 -0.96
C PRO A 288 -7.69 23.03 -2.13
N LEU A 289 -6.51 23.51 -2.57
CA LEU A 289 -5.74 22.92 -3.65
C LEU A 289 -4.89 21.73 -3.20
N VAL A 290 -4.58 21.62 -1.91
CA VAL A 290 -3.81 20.48 -1.36
C VAL A 290 -4.51 19.15 -1.66
N TYR A 291 -5.84 19.09 -1.56
CA TYR A 291 -6.60 17.84 -1.84
C TYR A 291 -6.44 17.39 -3.30
N VAL A 292 -6.56 18.34 -4.23
CA VAL A 292 -6.39 18.06 -5.67
C VAL A 292 -4.94 17.68 -5.95
N CYS A 293 -3.98 18.41 -5.41
CA CYS A 293 -2.57 18.14 -5.57
C CYS A 293 -2.18 16.78 -4.96
N ALA A 294 -2.74 16.40 -3.81
CA ALA A 294 -2.53 15.09 -3.18
C ALA A 294 -3.03 13.95 -4.07
N ALA A 295 -4.24 14.08 -4.61
CA ALA A 295 -4.80 13.09 -5.52
C ALA A 295 -3.96 12.95 -6.81
N LEU A 296 -3.56 14.07 -7.41
CA LEU A 296 -2.74 14.10 -8.63
C LEU A 296 -1.33 13.58 -8.39
N ALA A 297 -0.69 13.96 -7.26
CA ALA A 297 0.63 13.48 -6.87
C ALA A 297 0.62 11.96 -6.68
N ALA A 298 -0.35 11.45 -5.93
CA ALA A 298 -0.48 10.01 -5.71
C ALA A 298 -0.83 9.26 -7.00
N ALA A 299 -1.72 9.79 -7.83
CA ALA A 299 -2.02 9.19 -9.14
C ALA A 299 -0.75 9.10 -10.00
N ALA A 300 0.00 10.19 -10.11
CA ALA A 300 1.22 10.22 -10.91
C ALA A 300 2.32 9.30 -10.33
N LEU A 301 2.47 9.21 -9.00
CA LEU A 301 3.40 8.28 -8.34
C LEU A 301 3.01 6.81 -8.53
N TYR A 302 1.72 6.50 -8.70
CA TYR A 302 1.22 5.13 -8.80
C TYR A 302 0.93 4.64 -10.22
N VAL A 303 0.84 5.52 -11.22
CA VAL A 303 0.85 5.13 -12.65
C VAL A 303 2.00 4.16 -12.98
N PRO A 304 3.25 4.36 -12.50
CA PRO A 304 4.34 3.43 -12.75
C PRO A 304 4.29 2.13 -11.95
N PHE A 305 3.44 1.99 -10.93
CA PHE A 305 3.51 0.92 -9.95
C PHE A 305 3.52 -0.49 -10.58
N SER A 306 2.47 -0.82 -11.35
CA SER A 306 2.38 -2.12 -12.03
C SER A 306 3.42 -2.28 -13.14
N LEU A 307 3.79 -1.17 -13.80
CA LEU A 307 4.78 -1.17 -14.88
C LEU A 307 6.19 -1.47 -14.35
N GLN A 308 6.53 -0.98 -13.16
CA GLN A 308 7.81 -1.27 -12.52
C GLN A 308 7.97 -2.76 -12.20
N VAL A 309 6.88 -3.44 -11.81
CA VAL A 309 6.92 -4.88 -11.55
C VAL A 309 7.21 -5.65 -12.85
N THR A 310 6.47 -5.35 -13.92
CA THR A 310 6.65 -6.03 -15.21
C THR A 310 7.99 -5.71 -15.86
N LEU A 311 8.44 -4.45 -15.82
CA LEU A 311 9.78 -4.07 -16.30
C LEU A 311 10.88 -4.77 -15.50
N GLY A 312 10.72 -4.90 -14.17
CA GLY A 312 11.66 -5.62 -13.32
C GLY A 312 11.78 -7.09 -13.70
N GLN A 313 10.66 -7.74 -14.00
CA GLN A 313 10.63 -9.13 -14.48
C GLN A 313 11.30 -9.27 -15.85
N ASP A 314 11.09 -8.31 -16.76
CA ASP A 314 11.72 -8.36 -18.09
C ASP A 314 13.24 -8.07 -18.04
N TYR A 315 13.70 -7.22 -17.11
CA TYR A 315 15.14 -7.00 -16.90
C TYR A 315 15.84 -8.19 -16.23
N LEU A 316 15.12 -9.01 -15.45
CA LEU A 316 15.62 -10.23 -14.82
C LEU A 316 14.74 -11.45 -15.16
N PRO A 317 14.69 -11.88 -16.43
CA PRO A 317 13.78 -12.93 -16.87
C PRO A 317 14.05 -14.29 -16.21
N THR A 318 15.30 -14.56 -15.82
CA THR A 318 15.66 -15.80 -15.11
C THR A 318 15.31 -15.78 -13.64
N ARG A 319 15.02 -14.58 -13.05
CA ARG A 319 14.78 -14.34 -11.62
C ARG A 319 13.55 -13.50 -11.36
N MET A 320 12.45 -13.78 -12.08
CA MET A 320 11.19 -13.00 -11.98
C MET A 320 10.65 -12.88 -10.55
N GLY A 321 10.82 -13.91 -9.73
CA GLY A 321 10.43 -13.89 -8.32
C GLY A 321 11.24 -12.88 -7.51
N THR A 322 12.56 -12.84 -7.70
CA THR A 322 13.44 -11.83 -7.07
C THR A 322 13.09 -10.43 -7.55
N ALA A 323 12.88 -10.25 -8.85
CA ALA A 323 12.49 -8.97 -9.41
C ALA A 323 11.18 -8.45 -8.78
N SER A 324 10.17 -9.29 -8.65
CA SER A 324 8.89 -8.93 -8.01
C SER A 324 9.06 -8.66 -6.51
N GLY A 325 9.83 -9.48 -5.81
CA GLY A 325 10.10 -9.29 -4.38
C GLY A 325 10.79 -7.97 -4.07
N VAL A 326 11.77 -7.58 -4.88
CA VAL A 326 12.46 -6.29 -4.74
C VAL A 326 11.51 -5.13 -5.08
N THR A 327 10.83 -5.17 -6.21
CA THR A 327 10.00 -4.05 -6.68
C THR A 327 8.74 -3.84 -5.84
N LEU A 328 8.16 -4.88 -5.26
CA LEU A 328 6.95 -4.80 -4.44
C LEU A 328 7.26 -4.71 -2.94
N GLY A 329 8.17 -5.55 -2.43
CA GLY A 329 8.42 -5.68 -0.99
C GLY A 329 9.52 -4.75 -0.49
N LEU A 330 10.74 -4.91 -0.99
CA LEU A 330 11.91 -4.16 -0.50
C LEU A 330 11.73 -2.64 -0.65
N THR A 331 11.14 -2.21 -1.77
CA THR A 331 10.91 -0.77 -2.01
C THR A 331 9.96 -0.15 -0.98
N VAL A 332 8.91 -0.88 -0.56
CA VAL A 332 7.98 -0.40 0.48
C VAL A 332 8.67 -0.35 1.84
N SER A 333 9.49 -1.35 2.17
CA SER A 333 10.26 -1.36 3.42
C SER A 333 11.22 -0.17 3.51
N VAL A 334 11.96 0.14 2.43
CA VAL A 334 12.87 1.30 2.40
C VAL A 334 12.12 2.62 2.51
N GLY A 335 10.95 2.74 1.85
CA GLY A 335 10.08 3.90 2.02
C GLY A 335 9.61 4.08 3.46
N GLY A 336 9.24 2.99 4.12
CA GLY A 336 8.88 2.98 5.53
C GLY A 336 10.03 3.42 6.45
N LEU A 337 11.27 2.96 6.18
CA LEU A 337 12.46 3.36 6.91
C LEU A 337 12.74 4.87 6.85
N ALA A 338 12.34 5.55 5.78
CA ALA A 338 12.48 6.99 5.68
C ALA A 338 11.53 7.78 6.60
N SER A 339 10.38 7.19 6.99
CA SER A 339 9.35 7.91 7.76
C SER A 339 9.84 8.47 9.11
N PRO A 340 10.58 7.72 9.98
CA PRO A 340 11.09 8.27 11.23
C PRO A 340 12.09 9.43 11.03
N PHE A 341 12.88 9.42 9.96
CA PHE A 341 13.80 10.52 9.64
C PHE A 341 13.03 11.78 9.23
N ILE A 342 11.96 11.62 8.42
CA ILE A 342 11.06 12.74 8.09
C ILE A 342 10.37 13.25 9.37
N GLY A 343 9.95 12.34 10.26
CA GLY A 343 9.36 12.67 11.55
C GLY A 343 10.33 13.42 12.46
N ALA A 344 11.58 13.00 12.57
CA ALA A 344 12.60 13.69 13.34
C ALA A 344 12.88 15.10 12.79
N LEU A 345 12.88 15.26 11.47
CA LEU A 345 12.99 16.58 10.85
C LEU A 345 11.75 17.44 11.16
N ALA A 346 10.55 16.85 11.19
CA ALA A 346 9.34 17.55 11.59
C ALA A 346 9.35 17.95 13.06
N ASP A 347 9.82 17.10 13.97
CA ASP A 347 9.99 17.41 15.40
C ASP A 347 10.97 18.57 15.62
N ALA A 348 12.06 18.61 14.83
CA ALA A 348 13.07 19.65 14.93
C ALA A 348 12.67 20.99 14.26
N THR A 349 11.68 20.99 13.35
CA THR A 349 11.35 22.18 12.54
C THR A 349 9.84 22.41 12.42
N SER A 350 9.20 21.79 11.44
CA SER A 350 7.76 21.77 11.20
C SER A 350 7.42 20.65 10.19
N VAL A 351 6.16 20.21 10.17
CA VAL A 351 5.72 19.23 9.17
C VAL A 351 5.89 19.77 7.73
N ARG A 352 5.65 21.07 7.52
CA ARG A 352 5.88 21.70 6.22
C ARG A 352 7.34 21.57 5.77
N THR A 353 8.29 21.90 6.63
CA THR A 353 9.73 21.81 6.34
C THR A 353 10.15 20.38 6.06
N ALA A 354 9.61 19.43 6.82
CA ALA A 354 9.91 18.01 6.63
C ALA A 354 9.35 17.42 5.31
N LEU A 355 8.29 18.03 4.77
CA LEU A 355 7.74 17.63 3.47
C LEU A 355 8.49 18.24 2.26
N LEU A 356 9.22 19.34 2.45
CA LEU A 356 9.95 20.00 1.34
C LEU A 356 10.92 19.08 0.59
N PRO A 357 11.75 18.24 1.24
CA PRO A 357 12.64 17.31 0.54
C PRO A 357 11.89 16.33 -0.36
N LEU A 358 10.63 15.99 -0.04
CA LEU A 358 9.83 15.07 -0.86
C LEU A 358 9.51 15.65 -2.23
N THR A 359 9.53 16.99 -2.40
CA THR A 359 9.26 17.66 -3.69
C THR A 359 10.31 17.38 -4.74
N VAL A 360 11.55 17.07 -4.32
CA VAL A 360 12.66 16.75 -5.23
C VAL A 360 12.64 15.28 -5.67
N LEU A 361 12.03 14.40 -4.88
CA LEU A 361 12.06 12.96 -5.15
C LEU A 361 11.44 12.56 -6.50
N PRO A 362 10.30 13.13 -6.95
CA PRO A 362 9.78 12.81 -8.27
C PRO A 362 10.71 13.23 -9.41
N LEU A 363 11.44 14.34 -9.26
CA LEU A 363 12.44 14.79 -10.25
C LEU A 363 13.62 13.82 -10.29
N LEU A 364 14.09 13.34 -9.13
CA LEU A 364 15.12 12.32 -9.05
C LEU A 364 14.65 11.01 -9.70
N ALA A 365 13.43 10.57 -9.40
CA ALA A 365 12.83 9.39 -10.03
C ALA A 365 12.72 9.55 -11.56
N TRP A 366 12.34 10.73 -12.04
CA TRP A 366 12.29 11.06 -13.46
C TRP A 366 13.68 11.01 -14.11
N ALA A 367 14.68 11.62 -13.49
CA ALA A 367 16.06 11.64 -13.99
C ALA A 367 16.65 10.22 -14.11
N LEU A 368 16.42 9.37 -13.10
CA LEU A 368 16.80 7.97 -13.11
C LEU A 368 16.05 7.18 -14.20
N ALA A 369 14.74 7.42 -14.34
CA ALA A 369 13.90 6.76 -15.32
C ALA A 369 14.26 7.12 -16.77
N ARG A 370 14.88 8.30 -17.03
CA ARG A 370 15.36 8.68 -18.38
C ARG A 370 16.40 7.71 -18.94
N ARG A 371 17.12 7.01 -18.06
CA ARG A 371 18.19 6.07 -18.43
C ARG A 371 17.73 4.62 -18.49
N LEU A 372 16.42 4.36 -18.31
CA LEU A 372 15.86 3.01 -18.45
C LEU A 372 15.65 2.69 -19.93
N PRO A 373 16.12 1.52 -20.41
CA PRO A 373 15.79 1.03 -21.74
C PRO A 373 14.37 0.45 -21.79
N GLU A 374 13.70 0.51 -22.92
CA GLU A 374 12.48 -0.26 -23.14
C GLU A 374 12.90 -1.70 -23.46
N PRO A 375 12.43 -2.72 -22.70
CA PRO A 375 12.75 -4.11 -23.02
C PRO A 375 12.20 -4.48 -24.38
N VAL A 376 13.04 -5.07 -25.23
CA VAL A 376 12.63 -5.59 -26.54
C VAL A 376 11.92 -6.92 -26.29
N PRO A 377 10.68 -7.11 -26.74
CA PRO A 377 10.00 -8.39 -26.63
C PRO A 377 10.77 -9.45 -27.45
N GLY A 378 11.31 -10.47 -26.79
CA GLY A 378 11.88 -11.64 -27.48
C GLY A 378 13.34 -11.52 -27.96
N ALA A 379 14.15 -10.60 -27.39
CA ALA A 379 15.61 -10.62 -27.59
C ALA A 379 16.30 -11.63 -26.66
#